data_8251dcce4da7b0ddd81107a1b9aa34f2
#
_entry.id   8251dcce4da7b0ddd81107a1b9aa34f2
#
_cell.length_a   1.000
_cell.length_b   1.000
_cell.length_c   1.000
_cell.angle_alpha   90.00
_cell.angle_beta   90.00
_cell.angle_gamma   90.00
#
_symmetry.space_group_name_H-M   'P 1'
#
loop_
_entity.id
_entity.type
_entity.pdbx_description
1 polymer ?
#
loop_
_entity_poly.entity_id
_entity_poly.type
_entity_poly.pdbx_seq_one_letter_code
_entity_poly.pdbx_strand_id
1 'polypeptide(L)'
;MSEAVLSPTSYARRLGRLVGLGLVAAMASALATTLVAVVLEALGADYEADGGTIPGAGFGSITFFFCLVGLVVAAVVLRWSPDPARHFLQVATVLTALSLVPPVLWGRDVGTTLALVVLHLVPAVVMVPSVVRLLRTA
;
A
#
# COMPACT_ATOMS: atom_id res chain seq x y z
N MET A 1 -33.63 -8.35 9.84
CA MET A 1 -32.42 -8.33 9.01
C MET A 1 -31.31 -8.97 9.82
N SER A 2 -30.88 -10.17 9.44
CA SER A 2 -29.72 -10.79 10.09
C SER A 2 -28.49 -10.03 9.68
N GLU A 3 -27.87 -9.30 10.59
CA GLU A 3 -26.48 -8.96 10.46
C GLU A 3 -25.73 -10.29 10.30
N ALA A 4 -25.18 -10.51 9.13
CA ALA A 4 -24.34 -11.67 8.87
C ALA A 4 -23.01 -11.48 9.61
N VAL A 5 -23.08 -11.55 10.94
CA VAL A 5 -21.88 -11.65 11.77
C VAL A 5 -21.26 -12.99 11.42
N LEU A 6 -20.14 -12.94 10.71
CA LEU A 6 -19.36 -14.13 10.37
C LEU A 6 -19.13 -14.94 11.64
N SER A 7 -19.35 -16.25 11.56
CA SER A 7 -19.00 -17.12 12.67
C SER A 7 -17.51 -16.95 13.04
N PRO A 8 -17.12 -17.04 14.31
CA PRO A 8 -15.72 -16.83 14.72
C PRO A 8 -14.72 -17.67 13.93
N THR A 9 -15.10 -18.89 13.57
CA THR A 9 -14.26 -19.80 12.77
C THR A 9 -14.13 -19.37 11.32
N SER A 10 -15.19 -18.80 10.72
CA SER A 10 -15.11 -18.28 9.34
C SER A 10 -14.29 -17.00 9.28
N TYR A 11 -14.43 -16.11 10.25
CA TYR A 11 -13.61 -14.92 10.36
C TYR A 11 -12.12 -15.23 10.52
N ALA A 12 -11.77 -16.13 11.42
CA ALA A 12 -10.37 -16.53 11.65
C ALA A 12 -9.72 -17.09 10.38
N ARG A 13 -10.45 -17.91 9.61
CA ARG A 13 -9.96 -18.46 8.34
C ARG A 13 -9.77 -17.37 7.29
N ARG A 14 -10.71 -16.46 7.16
CA ARG A 14 -10.65 -15.33 6.22
C ARG A 14 -9.51 -14.38 6.59
N LEU A 15 -9.35 -14.08 7.87
CA LEU A 15 -8.27 -13.25 8.39
C LEU A 15 -6.90 -13.90 8.14
N GLY A 16 -6.76 -15.18 8.43
CA GLY A 16 -5.51 -15.92 8.18
C GLY A 16 -5.11 -15.89 6.70
N ARG A 17 -6.07 -16.08 5.79
CA ARG A 17 -5.82 -15.96 4.35
C ARG A 17 -5.47 -14.53 3.93
N LEU A 18 -6.18 -13.53 4.45
CA LEU A 18 -5.89 -12.12 4.19
C LEU A 18 -4.48 -11.74 4.65
N VAL A 19 -4.11 -12.13 5.86
CA VAL A 19 -2.78 -11.84 6.40
C VAL A 19 -1.69 -12.57 5.62
N GLY A 20 -1.82 -13.87 5.39
CA GLY A 20 -0.82 -14.66 4.67
C GLY A 20 -0.56 -14.17 3.25
N LEU A 21 -1.60 -14.08 2.43
CA LEU A 21 -1.48 -13.62 1.04
C LEU A 21 -1.25 -12.10 0.95
N GLY A 22 -1.77 -11.33 1.91
CA GLY A 22 -1.52 -9.91 2.02
C GLY A 22 -0.05 -9.60 2.35
N LEU A 23 0.61 -10.39 3.19
CA LEU A 23 2.05 -10.27 3.45
C LEU A 23 2.87 -10.57 2.19
N VAL A 24 2.48 -11.57 1.40
CA VAL A 24 3.12 -11.84 0.09
C VAL A 24 2.97 -10.63 -0.84
N ALA A 25 1.78 -10.04 -0.91
CA ALA A 25 1.55 -8.82 -1.70
C ALA A 25 2.35 -7.62 -1.17
N ALA A 26 2.49 -7.49 0.15
CA ALA A 26 3.30 -6.44 0.77
C ALA A 26 4.80 -6.60 0.43
N MET A 27 5.32 -7.81 0.47
CA MET A 27 6.69 -8.10 0.05
C MET A 27 6.90 -7.82 -1.44
N ALA A 28 5.97 -8.24 -2.29
CA ALA A 28 6.02 -7.96 -3.72
C ALA A 28 6.00 -6.45 -3.99
N SER A 29 5.16 -5.69 -3.26
CA SER A 29 5.11 -4.23 -3.35
C SER A 29 6.42 -3.57 -2.93
N ALA A 30 7.02 -4.02 -1.82
CA ALA A 30 8.30 -3.51 -1.33
C ALA A 30 9.43 -3.78 -2.32
N LEU A 31 9.51 -4.99 -2.87
CA LEU A 31 10.51 -5.36 -3.87
C LEU A 31 10.34 -4.57 -5.18
N ALA A 32 9.11 -4.43 -5.67
CA ALA A 32 8.81 -3.65 -6.85
C ALA A 32 9.16 -2.17 -6.66
N THR A 33 8.81 -1.58 -5.51
CA THR A 33 9.15 -0.19 -5.18
C THR A 33 10.67 0.01 -5.08
N THR A 34 11.38 -0.90 -4.42
CA THR A 34 12.85 -0.84 -4.34
C THR A 34 13.49 -0.90 -5.72
N LEU A 35 13.03 -1.84 -6.56
CA LEU A 35 13.56 -1.99 -7.93
C LEU A 35 13.33 -0.71 -8.75
N VAL A 36 12.13 -0.16 -8.73
CA VAL A 36 11.81 1.09 -9.43
C VAL A 36 12.63 2.25 -8.88
N ALA A 37 12.78 2.36 -7.56
CA ALA A 37 13.57 3.42 -6.94
C ALA A 37 15.04 3.36 -7.35
N VAL A 38 15.66 2.18 -7.33
CA VAL A 38 17.06 1.99 -7.75
C VAL A 38 17.24 2.27 -9.23
N VAL A 39 16.29 1.88 -10.08
CA VAL A 39 16.36 2.17 -11.52
C VAL A 39 16.24 3.68 -11.77
N LEU A 40 15.31 4.36 -11.11
CA LEU A 40 15.15 5.82 -11.24
C LEU A 40 16.39 6.57 -10.71
N GLU A 41 16.99 6.11 -9.61
CA GLU A 41 18.24 6.66 -9.08
C GLU A 41 19.39 6.50 -10.09
N ALA A 42 19.50 5.32 -10.72
CA ALA A 42 20.49 5.08 -11.78
C ALA A 42 20.26 5.95 -13.03
N LEU A 43 19.03 6.40 -13.27
CA LEU A 43 18.66 7.33 -14.35
C LEU A 43 18.81 8.80 -13.96
N GLY A 44 19.31 9.08 -12.74
CA GLY A 44 19.63 10.43 -12.26
C GLY A 44 18.52 11.07 -11.39
N ALA A 45 17.60 10.30 -10.87
CA ALA A 45 16.65 10.81 -9.89
C ALA A 45 17.36 10.98 -8.53
N ASP A 46 17.28 12.17 -7.96
CA ASP A 46 17.79 12.49 -6.62
C ASP A 46 16.62 12.49 -5.63
N TYR A 47 16.71 11.66 -4.58
CA TYR A 47 15.72 11.61 -3.52
C TYR A 47 16.13 12.49 -2.33
N GLU A 48 16.42 13.74 -2.59
CA GLU A 48 16.75 14.70 -1.54
C GLU A 48 15.45 15.14 -0.83
N ALA A 49 15.41 14.91 0.47
CA ALA A 49 14.41 15.45 1.38
C ALA A 49 15.09 16.37 2.39
N ASP A 50 14.32 17.22 3.05
CA ASP A 50 14.83 18.07 4.13
C ASP A 50 15.46 17.19 5.22
N GLY A 51 16.79 17.16 5.26
CA GLY A 51 17.57 16.36 6.22
C GLY A 51 18.50 15.31 5.62
N GLY A 52 18.52 15.11 4.31
CA GLY A 52 19.46 14.20 3.65
C GLY A 52 18.87 13.45 2.45
N THR A 53 19.73 12.67 1.81
CA THR A 53 19.35 11.83 0.67
C THR A 53 18.84 10.47 1.16
N ILE A 54 17.67 10.06 0.71
CA ILE A 54 17.13 8.73 0.99
C ILE A 54 17.66 7.77 -0.10
N PRO A 55 18.47 6.74 0.25
CA PRO A 55 18.89 5.78 -0.76
C PRO A 55 17.70 5.01 -1.32
N GLY A 56 17.71 4.74 -2.63
CA GLY A 56 16.61 4.02 -3.32
C GLY A 56 16.21 2.71 -2.64
N ALA A 57 17.17 1.97 -2.07
CA ALA A 57 16.92 0.76 -1.30
C ALA A 57 16.08 1.00 -0.01
N GLY A 58 16.09 2.20 0.56
CA GLY A 58 15.32 2.55 1.75
C GLY A 58 13.80 2.60 1.51
N PHE A 59 13.37 2.87 0.28
CA PHE A 59 11.96 2.96 -0.07
C PHE A 59 11.19 1.64 0.12
N GLY A 60 11.87 0.50 -0.04
CA GLY A 60 11.25 -0.81 0.19
C GLY A 60 10.80 -1.02 1.63
N SER A 61 11.62 -0.65 2.60
CA SER A 61 11.28 -0.77 4.02
C SER A 61 10.10 0.12 4.40
N ILE A 62 10.09 1.36 3.92
CA ILE A 62 8.99 2.31 4.13
C ILE A 62 7.70 1.78 3.48
N THR A 63 7.79 1.30 2.24
CA THR A 63 6.67 0.72 1.51
C THR A 63 6.11 -0.49 2.25
N PHE A 64 6.96 -1.40 2.71
CA PHE A 64 6.53 -2.57 3.46
C PHE A 64 5.76 -2.18 4.73
N PHE A 65 6.29 -1.21 5.49
CA PHE A 65 5.61 -0.70 6.68
C PHE A 65 4.20 -0.17 6.37
N PHE A 66 4.05 0.66 5.33
CA PHE A 66 2.73 1.18 4.95
C PHE A 66 1.81 0.10 4.38
N CYS A 67 2.33 -0.92 3.71
CA CYS A 67 1.54 -2.09 3.32
C CYS A 67 1.00 -2.85 4.53
N LEU A 68 1.78 -2.97 5.61
CA LEU A 68 1.30 -3.55 6.88
C LEU A 68 0.16 -2.73 7.49
N VAL A 69 0.27 -1.39 7.47
CA VAL A 69 -0.83 -0.51 7.88
C VAL A 69 -2.07 -0.76 7.02
N GLY A 70 -1.91 -0.89 5.71
CA GLY A 70 -2.99 -1.24 4.79
C GLY A 70 -3.65 -2.59 5.12
N LEU A 71 -2.87 -3.60 5.52
CA LEU A 71 -3.41 -4.89 5.97
C LEU A 71 -4.18 -4.78 7.28
N VAL A 72 -3.75 -3.94 8.21
CA VAL A 72 -4.51 -3.65 9.44
C VAL A 72 -5.86 -3.03 9.09
N VAL A 73 -5.88 -2.05 8.19
CA VAL A 73 -7.13 -1.45 7.69
C VAL A 73 -8.02 -2.52 7.06
N ALA A 74 -7.46 -3.40 6.23
CA ALA A 74 -8.20 -4.49 5.60
C ALA A 74 -8.80 -5.45 6.64
N ALA A 75 -8.06 -5.80 7.69
CA ALA A 75 -8.55 -6.64 8.78
C ALA A 75 -9.69 -5.98 9.57
N VAL A 76 -9.59 -4.68 9.81
CA VAL A 76 -10.62 -3.87 10.47
C VAL A 76 -11.91 -3.86 9.64
N VAL A 77 -11.84 -3.54 8.35
CA VAL A 77 -13.04 -3.52 7.50
C VAL A 77 -13.61 -4.93 7.30
N LEU A 78 -12.77 -5.98 7.26
CA LEU A 78 -13.23 -7.36 7.20
C LEU A 78 -14.08 -7.71 8.44
N ARG A 79 -13.76 -7.16 9.61
CA ARG A 79 -14.46 -7.44 10.86
C ARG A 79 -15.78 -6.70 10.99
N TRP A 80 -15.80 -5.42 10.63
CA TRP A 80 -16.91 -4.52 10.97
C TRP A 80 -17.68 -3.97 9.76
N SER A 81 -17.26 -4.27 8.54
CA SER A 81 -17.92 -3.74 7.34
C SER A 81 -18.84 -4.77 6.68
N PRO A 82 -20.04 -4.37 6.26
CA PRO A 82 -20.93 -5.22 5.46
C PRO A 82 -20.38 -5.47 4.04
N ASP A 83 -19.57 -4.53 3.50
CA ASP A 83 -18.89 -4.66 2.22
C ASP A 83 -17.40 -4.29 2.37
N PRO A 84 -16.58 -5.23 2.87
CA PRO A 84 -15.18 -4.95 3.18
C PRO A 84 -14.37 -4.50 1.96
N ALA A 85 -14.60 -5.10 0.80
CA ALA A 85 -13.84 -4.80 -0.41
C ALA A 85 -14.07 -3.37 -0.88
N ARG A 86 -15.32 -2.92 -0.86
CA ARG A 86 -15.70 -1.55 -1.26
C ARG A 86 -15.14 -0.52 -0.28
N HIS A 87 -15.33 -0.72 1.01
CA HIS A 87 -14.84 0.21 2.02
C HIS A 87 -13.31 0.27 2.05
N PHE A 88 -12.64 -0.88 1.92
CA PHE A 88 -11.18 -0.89 1.79
C PHE A 88 -10.72 -0.10 0.56
N LEU A 89 -11.35 -0.30 -0.60
CA LEU A 89 -11.00 0.44 -1.82
C LEU A 89 -11.17 1.95 -1.65
N GLN A 90 -12.26 2.39 -1.01
CA GLN A 90 -12.49 3.81 -0.72
C GLN A 90 -11.40 4.39 0.19
N VAL A 91 -11.11 3.73 1.31
CA VAL A 91 -10.06 4.17 2.24
C VAL A 91 -8.69 4.17 1.57
N ALA A 92 -8.35 3.11 0.85
CA ALA A 92 -7.08 3.00 0.15
C ALA A 92 -6.91 4.09 -0.92
N THR A 93 -7.97 4.40 -1.67
CA THR A 93 -7.96 5.49 -2.67
C THR A 93 -7.71 6.84 -2.02
N VAL A 94 -8.41 7.15 -0.92
CA VAL A 94 -8.23 8.40 -0.18
C VAL A 94 -6.81 8.49 0.40
N LEU A 95 -6.34 7.44 1.04
CA LEU A 95 -4.98 7.41 1.61
C LEU A 95 -3.90 7.54 0.52
N THR A 96 -4.08 6.90 -0.63
CA THR A 96 -3.17 7.03 -1.77
C THR A 96 -3.17 8.47 -2.29
N ALA A 97 -4.34 9.08 -2.48
CA ALA A 97 -4.44 10.47 -2.92
C ALA A 97 -3.75 11.43 -1.91
N LEU A 98 -3.97 11.25 -0.61
CA LEU A 98 -3.32 12.04 0.43
C LEU A 98 -1.79 11.83 0.44
N SER A 99 -1.32 10.61 0.18
CA SER A 99 0.11 10.30 0.13
C SER A 99 0.84 10.95 -1.04
N LEU A 100 0.12 11.39 -2.07
CA LEU A 100 0.69 12.13 -3.20
C LEU A 100 0.87 13.63 -2.91
N VAL A 101 0.25 14.14 -1.84
CA VAL A 101 0.34 15.58 -1.49
C VAL A 101 1.77 15.99 -1.15
N PRO A 102 2.53 15.28 -0.25
CA PRO A 102 3.90 15.64 0.05
C PRO A 102 4.83 15.70 -1.18
N PRO A 103 4.89 14.68 -2.05
CA PRO A 103 5.72 14.74 -3.24
C PRO A 103 5.43 15.95 -4.14
N VAL A 104 4.16 16.31 -4.27
CA VAL A 104 3.74 17.43 -5.14
C VAL A 104 4.10 18.78 -4.50
N LEU A 105 3.95 18.91 -3.19
CA LEU A 105 4.20 20.19 -2.49
C LEU A 105 5.68 20.44 -2.19
N TRP A 106 6.47 19.39 -1.96
CA TRP A 106 7.86 19.51 -1.48
C TRP A 106 8.89 18.93 -2.45
N GLY A 107 8.47 18.46 -3.62
CA GLY A 107 9.38 18.06 -4.68
C GLY A 107 10.21 19.28 -5.16
N ARG A 108 11.54 19.17 -5.15
CA ARG A 108 12.42 20.28 -5.53
C ARG A 108 12.39 20.63 -7.00
N ASP A 109 12.14 19.64 -7.83
CA ASP A 109 12.05 19.77 -9.28
C ASP A 109 11.03 18.77 -9.84
N VAL A 110 10.69 18.92 -11.12
CA VAL A 110 9.69 18.09 -11.79
C VAL A 110 10.13 16.62 -11.85
N GLY A 111 11.41 16.33 -12.04
CA GLY A 111 11.95 14.98 -12.12
C GLY A 111 11.81 14.25 -10.79
N THR A 112 12.24 14.86 -9.70
CA THR A 112 12.09 14.34 -8.34
C THR A 112 10.63 14.14 -7.96
N THR A 113 9.78 15.12 -8.26
CA THR A 113 8.34 15.02 -8.00
C THR A 113 7.72 13.83 -8.74
N LEU A 114 8.02 13.66 -10.03
CA LEU A 114 7.49 12.54 -10.83
C LEU A 114 8.01 11.19 -10.32
N ALA A 115 9.30 11.10 -9.96
CA ALA A 115 9.88 9.89 -9.40
C ALA A 115 9.17 9.49 -8.10
N LEU A 116 8.96 10.42 -7.18
CA LEU A 116 8.27 10.18 -5.92
C LEU A 116 6.79 9.80 -6.13
N VAL A 117 6.10 10.44 -7.07
CA VAL A 117 4.72 10.07 -7.44
C VAL A 117 4.67 8.64 -7.95
N VAL A 118 5.58 8.24 -8.86
CA VAL A 118 5.66 6.86 -9.37
C VAL A 118 5.88 5.88 -8.21
N LEU A 119 6.80 6.17 -7.30
CA LEU A 119 7.09 5.31 -6.14
C LEU A 119 5.90 5.15 -5.19
N HIS A 120 5.01 6.14 -5.10
CA HIS A 120 3.76 6.03 -4.32
C HIS A 120 2.70 5.22 -5.06
N LEU A 121 2.66 5.28 -6.39
CA LEU A 121 1.70 4.54 -7.20
C LEU A 121 2.05 3.05 -7.34
N VAL A 122 3.34 2.68 -7.35
CA VAL A 122 3.77 1.27 -7.47
C VAL A 122 3.13 0.38 -6.40
N PRO A 123 3.26 0.65 -5.11
CA PRO A 123 2.63 -0.18 -4.08
C PRO A 123 1.09 -0.11 -4.13
N ALA A 124 0.51 1.00 -4.51
CA ALA A 124 -0.94 1.12 -4.65
C ALA A 124 -1.46 0.18 -5.73
N VAL A 125 -0.82 0.13 -6.89
CA VAL A 125 -1.21 -0.75 -8.02
C VAL A 125 -1.03 -2.23 -7.69
N VAL A 126 -0.05 -2.60 -6.89
CA VAL A 126 0.19 -3.99 -6.48
C VAL A 126 -0.72 -4.37 -5.31
N MET A 127 -0.73 -3.57 -4.25
CA MET A 127 -1.36 -3.92 -2.98
C MET A 127 -2.89 -3.78 -3.01
N VAL A 128 -3.41 -2.68 -3.55
CA VAL A 128 -4.85 -2.40 -3.49
C VAL A 128 -5.67 -3.45 -4.25
N PRO A 129 -5.37 -3.80 -5.51
CA PRO A 129 -6.11 -4.85 -6.21
C PRO A 129 -5.97 -6.22 -5.54
N SER A 130 -4.79 -6.54 -5.00
CA SER A 130 -4.54 -7.80 -4.31
C SER A 130 -5.41 -7.95 -3.07
N VAL A 131 -5.45 -6.94 -2.23
CA VAL A 131 -6.27 -6.93 -1.00
C VAL A 131 -7.76 -6.90 -1.33
N VAL A 132 -8.20 -6.11 -2.32
CA VAL A 132 -9.60 -6.06 -2.75
C VAL A 132 -10.07 -7.45 -3.22
N ARG A 133 -9.25 -8.16 -4.01
CA ARG A 133 -9.56 -9.53 -4.43
C ARG A 133 -9.68 -10.48 -3.24
N LEU A 134 -8.75 -10.40 -2.29
CA LEU A 134 -8.78 -11.22 -1.07
C LEU A 134 -10.03 -10.95 -0.23
N LEU A 135 -10.46 -9.70 -0.12
CA LEU A 135 -11.67 -9.31 0.60
C LEU A 135 -12.96 -9.78 -0.10
N ARG A 136 -12.96 -9.86 -1.43
CA ARG A 136 -14.11 -10.37 -2.21
C ARG A 136 -14.25 -11.88 -2.16
N THR A 137 -13.12 -12.60 -2.15
CA THR A 137 -13.09 -14.07 -2.17
C THR A 137 -12.99 -14.70 -0.79
N ALA A 138 -12.88 -13.87 0.19
CA ALA A 138 -12.71 -14.31 1.57
C ALA A 138 -14.06 -14.73 2.24
#